data_257cf36493e3f8792008a3677ecc31e5
#
_entry.id   257cf36493e3f8792008a3677ecc31e5
#
_cell.length_a   1.000
_cell.length_b   1.000
_cell.length_c   1.000
_cell.angle_alpha   90.00
_cell.angle_beta   90.00
_cell.angle_gamma   90.00
#
_symmetry.space_group_name_H-M   'P 1'
#
loop_
_entity.id
_entity.type
_entity.pdbx_description
1 polymer ?
#
loop_
_entity_poly.entity_id
_entity_poly.type
_entity_poly.pdbx_seq_one_letter_code
_entity_poly.pdbx_strand_id
1 'polypeptide(L)'
;MSEKSLATLIIEGLGGVENVAAVENCMTRLRTVVRDPSKVDKEALKAIKGVLRVAGTDNEPQIVVGPGVAEKASAEIKNMPGIKFSVNTGEALMTKKSATGAFQFFAKVFTPLIPVFAGAGLIFGVMKILTVIFNMSGIALFDPAGTFMAVINVLASTFFTYLNIAVAMEAAKVMGGNPYLGLVAGGIIINLGALAGTTGLFGIAIVNGRGGTLAALAAGALIAFVEKKIKERIPDALKIHVPALVSIIIVGLLTIYIIQPIAGFIADGVTGLFLWLLDTAGPAAYGIIAALFLPLVMTGMHHGLSPVHTTFIETLGYTPIYSCCSLAGAGQVGAAFALLLKYKKEQGVREACIGGLPAGILGIGEPLIFGVSLPLGRVFATACAGAFVGGVVLGFFPGQGAITMNVSGILGGLVNTRPGAYYLAYLVAVVAAFIITYAVGVKESALDAFRD
;
A
#
# COMPACT_ATOMS: atom_id res chain seq x y z
N MET A 1 23.51 -34.45 11.21
CA MET A 1 22.07 -34.29 10.91
C MET A 1 21.86 -32.86 10.46
N SER A 2 21.44 -32.63 9.21
CA SER A 2 21.14 -31.27 8.72
C SER A 2 20.00 -30.70 9.56
N GLU A 3 20.17 -29.50 10.13
CA GLU A 3 19.08 -28.78 10.79
C GLU A 3 17.96 -28.59 9.77
N LYS A 4 16.74 -29.05 10.10
CA LYS A 4 15.58 -28.84 9.22
C LYS A 4 15.31 -27.36 9.06
N SER A 5 14.98 -26.92 7.85
CA SER A 5 14.66 -25.51 7.58
C SER A 5 13.36 -25.11 8.30
N LEU A 6 13.21 -23.81 8.59
CA LEU A 6 11.99 -23.25 9.19
C LEU A 6 10.75 -23.62 8.37
N ALA A 7 10.87 -23.57 7.05
CA ALA A 7 9.81 -23.93 6.12
C ALA A 7 9.36 -25.41 6.28
N THR A 8 10.33 -26.31 6.40
CA THR A 8 10.06 -27.75 6.62
C THR A 8 9.34 -28.00 7.93
N LEU A 9 9.80 -27.38 9.03
CA LEU A 9 9.18 -27.52 10.35
C LEU A 9 7.74 -26.97 10.35
N ILE A 10 7.49 -25.85 9.68
CA ILE A 10 6.14 -25.28 9.56
C ILE A 10 5.22 -26.24 8.79
N ILE A 11 5.67 -26.80 7.68
CA ILE A 11 4.86 -27.75 6.89
C ILE A 11 4.57 -29.03 7.70
N GLU A 12 5.54 -29.55 8.45
CA GLU A 12 5.32 -30.67 9.35
C GLU A 12 4.26 -30.38 10.41
N GLY A 13 4.33 -29.20 11.05
CA GLY A 13 3.34 -28.76 12.05
C GLY A 13 1.95 -28.49 11.47
N LEU A 14 1.85 -28.22 10.16
CA LEU A 14 0.57 -28.11 9.45
C LEU A 14 -0.02 -29.48 9.04
N GLY A 15 0.62 -30.59 9.39
CA GLY A 15 0.18 -31.94 9.06
C GLY A 15 0.77 -32.49 7.75
N GLY A 16 1.90 -31.92 7.30
CA GLY A 16 2.64 -32.35 6.12
C GLY A 16 2.16 -31.74 4.81
N VAL A 17 2.97 -31.95 3.75
CA VAL A 17 2.73 -31.40 2.41
C VAL A 17 1.33 -31.73 1.87
N GLU A 18 0.85 -32.94 2.08
CA GLU A 18 -0.45 -33.40 1.59
C GLU A 18 -1.63 -32.71 2.25
N ASN A 19 -1.46 -32.22 3.49
CA ASN A 19 -2.49 -31.50 4.22
C ASN A 19 -2.56 -30.00 3.81
N VAL A 20 -1.50 -29.45 3.25
CA VAL A 20 -1.45 -28.03 2.85
C VAL A 20 -2.04 -27.86 1.46
N ALA A 21 -3.18 -27.17 1.36
CA ALA A 21 -3.88 -26.90 0.11
C ALA A 21 -3.30 -25.65 -0.60
N ALA A 22 -2.95 -24.61 0.18
CA ALA A 22 -2.35 -23.38 -0.35
C ALA A 22 -1.46 -22.72 0.71
N VAL A 23 -0.42 -22.03 0.26
CA VAL A 23 0.43 -21.18 1.10
C VAL A 23 0.65 -19.86 0.38
N GLU A 24 0.46 -18.76 1.08
CA GLU A 24 0.77 -17.39 0.64
C GLU A 24 1.61 -16.69 1.71
N ASN A 25 2.45 -15.76 1.32
CA ASN A 25 3.15 -14.91 2.27
C ASN A 25 2.61 -13.48 2.25
N CYS A 26 2.49 -12.89 3.42
CA CYS A 26 2.38 -11.46 3.63
C CYS A 26 3.71 -10.96 4.22
N MET A 27 3.89 -9.68 4.42
CA MET A 27 5.16 -9.09 4.89
C MET A 27 5.73 -9.77 6.16
N THR A 28 4.89 -10.27 7.06
CA THR A 28 5.31 -10.81 8.36
C THR A 28 4.83 -12.23 8.64
N ARG A 29 4.00 -12.84 7.78
CA ARG A 29 3.37 -14.13 8.06
C ARG A 29 3.18 -14.99 6.81
N LEU A 30 3.14 -16.29 7.02
CA LEU A 30 2.62 -17.26 6.06
C LEU A 30 1.13 -17.46 6.33
N ARG A 31 0.31 -17.31 5.33
CA ARG A 31 -1.11 -17.67 5.32
C ARG A 31 -1.23 -19.02 4.68
N THR A 32 -1.86 -19.95 5.36
CA THR A 32 -1.97 -21.32 4.89
C THR A 32 -3.43 -21.75 4.87
N VAL A 33 -3.78 -22.62 3.93
CA VAL A 33 -5.07 -23.29 3.88
C VAL A 33 -4.79 -24.77 4.03
N VAL A 34 -5.42 -25.43 5.00
CA VAL A 34 -5.28 -26.86 5.23
C VAL A 34 -6.53 -27.60 4.84
N ARG A 35 -6.36 -28.86 4.39
CA ARG A 35 -7.47 -29.73 3.96
C ARG A 35 -8.17 -30.35 5.16
N ASP A 36 -7.41 -30.73 6.16
CA ASP A 36 -7.88 -31.38 7.38
C ASP A 36 -7.28 -30.65 8.60
N PRO A 37 -8.08 -29.81 9.26
CA PRO A 37 -7.61 -29.04 10.44
C PRO A 37 -7.20 -29.92 11.62
N SER A 38 -7.71 -31.14 11.72
CA SER A 38 -7.39 -32.05 12.85
C SER A 38 -5.94 -32.53 12.83
N LYS A 39 -5.25 -32.39 11.69
CA LYS A 39 -3.83 -32.73 11.51
C LYS A 39 -2.87 -31.60 11.88
N VAL A 40 -3.39 -30.39 12.16
CA VAL A 40 -2.58 -29.23 12.50
C VAL A 40 -2.19 -29.29 13.97
N ASP A 41 -0.89 -29.39 14.24
CA ASP A 41 -0.35 -29.30 15.59
C ASP A 41 0.04 -27.87 15.92
N LYS A 42 -0.90 -27.11 16.52
CA LYS A 42 -0.71 -25.71 16.89
C LYS A 42 0.38 -25.53 17.95
N GLU A 43 0.54 -26.48 18.85
CA GLU A 43 1.55 -26.41 19.91
C GLU A 43 2.95 -26.65 19.34
N ALA A 44 3.10 -27.64 18.45
CA ALA A 44 4.34 -27.84 17.72
C ALA A 44 4.71 -26.60 16.90
N LEU A 45 3.74 -25.96 16.20
CA LEU A 45 3.97 -24.75 15.43
C LEU A 45 4.42 -23.58 16.31
N LYS A 46 3.86 -23.39 17.49
CA LYS A 46 4.28 -22.35 18.44
C LYS A 46 5.68 -22.59 18.99
N ALA A 47 6.09 -23.85 19.14
CA ALA A 47 7.40 -24.24 19.67
C ALA A 47 8.55 -24.06 18.65
N ILE A 48 8.26 -23.84 17.37
CA ILE A 48 9.26 -23.68 16.33
C ILE A 48 10.03 -22.35 16.54
N LYS A 49 11.33 -22.44 16.70
CA LYS A 49 12.21 -21.26 16.80
C LYS A 49 12.11 -20.43 15.52
N GLY A 50 11.63 -19.19 15.63
CA GLY A 50 11.38 -18.28 14.50
C GLY A 50 9.91 -18.10 14.17
N VAL A 51 9.00 -18.89 14.75
CA VAL A 51 7.55 -18.61 14.75
C VAL A 51 7.24 -17.73 15.95
N LEU A 52 6.71 -16.53 15.67
CA LEU A 52 6.34 -15.56 16.70
C LEU A 52 4.93 -15.82 17.25
N ARG A 53 4.04 -16.28 16.38
CA ARG A 53 2.63 -16.58 16.74
C ARG A 53 1.97 -17.44 15.67
N VAL A 54 1.01 -18.27 16.11
CA VAL A 54 0.05 -18.95 15.24
C VAL A 54 -1.32 -18.31 15.44
N ALA A 55 -1.89 -17.74 14.38
CA ALA A 55 -3.17 -17.03 14.35
C ALA A 55 -4.07 -17.61 13.25
N GLY A 56 -5.27 -17.08 13.07
CA GLY A 56 -6.21 -17.53 12.06
C GLY A 56 -7.22 -18.55 12.56
N THR A 57 -7.97 -19.15 11.63
CA THR A 57 -8.96 -20.20 11.92
C THR A 57 -8.31 -21.59 11.81
N ASP A 58 -9.01 -22.64 12.24
CA ASP A 58 -8.50 -24.01 12.16
C ASP A 58 -8.26 -24.47 10.72
N ASN A 59 -9.08 -24.00 9.78
CA ASN A 59 -8.91 -24.29 8.35
C ASN A 59 -7.88 -23.39 7.65
N GLU A 60 -7.59 -22.23 8.25
CA GLU A 60 -6.71 -21.21 7.68
C GLU A 60 -5.72 -20.70 8.74
N PRO A 61 -4.79 -21.54 9.21
CA PRO A 61 -3.77 -21.10 10.16
C PRO A 61 -2.83 -20.06 9.51
N GLN A 62 -2.48 -19.04 10.30
CA GLN A 62 -1.55 -17.99 9.90
C GLN A 62 -0.32 -18.05 10.80
N ILE A 63 0.84 -18.31 10.20
CA ILE A 63 2.09 -18.46 10.92
C ILE A 63 2.86 -17.15 10.85
N VAL A 64 2.94 -16.41 11.95
CA VAL A 64 3.65 -15.13 12.03
C VAL A 64 5.13 -15.42 12.31
N VAL A 65 6.01 -15.01 11.39
CA VAL A 65 7.46 -15.29 11.46
C VAL A 65 8.32 -14.01 11.35
N GLY A 66 7.68 -12.87 11.11
CA GLY A 66 8.35 -11.58 10.99
C GLY A 66 8.76 -11.19 9.57
N PRO A 67 9.18 -9.90 9.39
CA PRO A 67 9.55 -9.35 8.09
C PRO A 67 10.77 -10.06 7.49
N GLY A 68 10.74 -10.34 6.18
CA GLY A 68 11.83 -11.01 5.45
C GLY A 68 11.93 -12.52 5.70
N VAL A 69 11.52 -13.01 6.88
CA VAL A 69 11.49 -14.44 7.20
C VAL A 69 10.32 -15.13 6.49
N ALA A 70 9.16 -14.48 6.44
CA ALA A 70 7.98 -14.97 5.74
C ALA A 70 8.24 -15.17 4.24
N GLU A 71 8.97 -14.25 3.62
CA GLU A 71 9.34 -14.34 2.22
C GLU A 71 10.30 -15.50 1.94
N LYS A 72 11.36 -15.64 2.76
CA LYS A 72 12.30 -16.76 2.66
C LYS A 72 11.63 -18.11 2.85
N ALA A 73 10.82 -18.26 3.90
CA ALA A 73 10.10 -19.49 4.16
C ALA A 73 9.09 -19.82 3.04
N SER A 74 8.41 -18.81 2.50
CA SER A 74 7.51 -18.97 1.34
C SER A 74 8.27 -19.43 0.10
N ALA A 75 9.46 -18.86 -0.19
CA ALA A 75 10.28 -19.25 -1.32
C ALA A 75 10.76 -20.72 -1.20
N GLU A 76 11.12 -21.16 -0.01
CA GLU A 76 11.48 -22.58 0.25
C GLU A 76 10.29 -23.52 0.06
N ILE A 77 9.10 -23.13 0.60
CA ILE A 77 7.88 -23.93 0.47
C ILE A 77 7.48 -24.07 -1.00
N LYS A 78 7.68 -23.02 -1.83
CA LYS A 78 7.42 -23.06 -3.28
C LYS A 78 8.18 -24.16 -4.01
N ASN A 79 9.36 -24.49 -3.54
CA ASN A 79 10.23 -25.48 -4.14
C ASN A 79 9.99 -26.90 -3.61
N MET A 80 9.06 -27.08 -2.64
CA MET A 80 8.73 -28.40 -2.10
C MET A 80 7.83 -29.20 -3.07
N PRO A 81 8.19 -30.44 -3.41
CA PRO A 81 7.35 -31.25 -4.29
C PRO A 81 6.00 -31.54 -3.63
N GLY A 82 4.91 -31.42 -4.38
CA GLY A 82 3.55 -31.73 -3.92
C GLY A 82 2.72 -30.54 -3.42
N ILE A 83 3.29 -29.38 -3.17
CA ILE A 83 2.55 -28.16 -2.83
C ILE A 83 2.12 -27.45 -4.10
N LYS A 84 0.81 -27.36 -4.35
CA LYS A 84 0.26 -26.48 -5.37
C LYS A 84 0.29 -25.05 -4.85
N PHE A 85 1.29 -24.29 -5.27
CA PHE A 85 1.31 -22.87 -4.99
C PHE A 85 0.20 -22.20 -5.79
N SER A 86 -0.79 -21.65 -5.14
CA SER A 86 -1.72 -20.72 -5.77
C SER A 86 -0.98 -19.41 -6.02
N VAL A 87 -0.58 -19.16 -7.27
CA VAL A 87 0.01 -17.87 -7.69
C VAL A 87 -1.07 -16.77 -7.76
N ASN A 88 -2.27 -17.07 -7.33
CA ASN A 88 -3.34 -16.10 -7.19
C ASN A 88 -3.25 -15.43 -5.82
N THR A 89 -2.42 -14.39 -5.78
CA THR A 89 -2.53 -13.25 -4.88
C THR A 89 -3.92 -13.09 -4.28
N GLY A 90 -4.05 -13.35 -2.98
CA GLY A 90 -5.13 -12.79 -2.14
C GLY A 90 -6.58 -13.23 -2.41
N GLU A 91 -6.86 -14.03 -3.44
CA GLU A 91 -8.24 -14.37 -3.81
C GLU A 91 -8.83 -15.58 -3.04
N ALA A 92 -8.00 -16.52 -2.63
CA ALA A 92 -8.47 -17.73 -1.95
C ALA A 92 -8.78 -17.53 -0.45
N LEU A 93 -8.28 -16.48 0.17
CA LEU A 93 -8.41 -16.24 1.62
C LEU A 93 -9.31 -15.04 1.99
N MET A 94 -9.89 -14.34 1.01
CA MET A 94 -10.92 -13.32 1.25
C MET A 94 -12.33 -13.86 1.00
N THR A 95 -12.69 -15.01 1.55
CA THR A 95 -14.07 -15.43 1.64
C THR A 95 -14.73 -14.78 2.83
N LYS A 96 -15.07 -13.49 2.68
CA LYS A 96 -16.32 -12.90 3.19
C LYS A 96 -16.48 -11.48 2.66
N LYS A 97 -17.49 -11.29 1.77
CA LYS A 97 -18.24 -10.08 1.47
C LYS A 97 -17.86 -8.86 2.32
N SER A 98 -16.92 -8.00 1.90
CA SER A 98 -16.83 -6.65 2.47
C SER A 98 -15.92 -5.67 1.72
N ALA A 99 -15.54 -5.91 0.47
CA ALA A 99 -15.06 -4.81 -0.36
C ALA A 99 -15.73 -4.92 -1.72
N THR A 100 -16.22 -3.83 -2.27
CA THR A 100 -16.71 -3.81 -3.65
C THR A 100 -15.60 -4.27 -4.56
N GLY A 101 -15.89 -5.06 -5.60
CA GLY A 101 -14.88 -5.62 -6.52
C GLY A 101 -13.89 -4.58 -7.08
N ALA A 102 -14.30 -3.29 -7.14
CA ALA A 102 -13.44 -2.18 -7.52
C ALA A 102 -12.25 -1.97 -6.56
N PHE A 103 -12.47 -1.99 -5.22
CA PHE A 103 -11.39 -1.83 -4.25
C PHE A 103 -10.38 -2.97 -4.30
N GLN A 104 -10.85 -4.20 -4.53
CA GLN A 104 -9.96 -5.35 -4.71
C GLN A 104 -9.13 -5.22 -5.99
N PHE A 105 -9.72 -4.73 -7.07
CA PHE A 105 -9.02 -4.47 -8.32
C PHE A 105 -7.90 -3.43 -8.10
N PHE A 106 -8.20 -2.30 -7.44
CA PHE A 106 -7.18 -1.29 -7.11
C PHE A 106 -6.06 -1.87 -6.25
N ALA A 107 -6.39 -2.61 -5.19
CA ALA A 107 -5.39 -3.26 -4.36
C ALA A 107 -4.46 -4.17 -5.16
N LYS A 108 -5.01 -5.03 -6.03
CA LYS A 108 -4.22 -5.96 -6.87
C LYS A 108 -3.29 -5.23 -7.85
N VAL A 109 -3.73 -4.11 -8.41
CA VAL A 109 -2.93 -3.31 -9.36
C VAL A 109 -1.82 -2.53 -8.63
N PHE A 110 -2.11 -1.89 -7.50
CA PHE A 110 -1.14 -1.02 -6.83
C PHE A 110 -0.17 -1.77 -5.90
N THR A 111 -0.57 -2.91 -5.31
CA THR A 111 0.30 -3.66 -4.37
C THR A 111 1.67 -4.03 -4.96
N PRO A 112 1.80 -4.54 -6.20
CA PRO A 112 3.10 -4.83 -6.79
C PRO A 112 3.98 -3.59 -6.99
N LEU A 113 3.37 -2.40 -7.09
CA LEU A 113 4.07 -1.13 -7.32
C LEU A 113 4.59 -0.49 -6.02
N ILE A 114 4.10 -0.93 -4.84
CA ILE A 114 4.47 -0.35 -3.52
C ILE A 114 5.99 -0.28 -3.29
N PRO A 115 6.78 -1.34 -3.52
CA PRO A 115 8.23 -1.27 -3.29
C PRO A 115 8.92 -0.22 -4.16
N VAL A 116 8.45 -0.03 -5.40
CA VAL A 116 9.01 0.95 -6.34
C VAL A 116 8.62 2.37 -5.93
N PHE A 117 7.37 2.61 -5.52
CA PHE A 117 6.94 3.87 -4.92
C PHE A 117 7.79 4.25 -3.71
N ALA A 118 8.00 3.29 -2.79
CA ALA A 118 8.79 3.52 -1.58
C ALA A 118 10.26 3.82 -1.93
N GLY A 119 10.88 3.05 -2.82
CA GLY A 119 12.26 3.26 -3.26
C GLY A 119 12.47 4.63 -3.90
N ALA A 120 11.67 4.98 -4.90
CA ALA A 120 11.73 6.27 -5.58
C ALA A 120 11.43 7.44 -4.61
N GLY A 121 10.45 7.27 -3.72
CA GLY A 121 10.11 8.25 -2.69
C GLY A 121 11.23 8.49 -1.69
N LEU A 122 11.94 7.44 -1.26
CA LEU A 122 13.11 7.58 -0.38
C LEU A 122 14.25 8.34 -1.07
N ILE A 123 14.47 8.14 -2.37
CA ILE A 123 15.45 8.92 -3.13
C ILE A 123 15.08 10.42 -3.11
N PHE A 124 13.80 10.78 -3.27
CA PHE A 124 13.34 12.17 -3.08
C PHE A 124 13.63 12.69 -1.66
N GLY A 125 13.43 11.85 -0.64
CA GLY A 125 13.77 12.18 0.74
C GLY A 125 15.25 12.50 0.91
N VAL A 126 16.13 11.67 0.36
CA VAL A 126 17.59 11.89 0.35
C VAL A 126 17.93 13.19 -0.37
N MET A 127 17.34 13.47 -1.53
CA MET A 127 17.55 14.74 -2.25
C MET A 127 17.22 15.95 -1.38
N LYS A 128 16.13 15.93 -0.61
CA LYS A 128 15.79 17.03 0.31
C LYS A 128 16.84 17.22 1.39
N ILE A 129 17.36 16.13 1.96
CA ILE A 129 18.43 16.20 2.96
C ILE A 129 19.70 16.83 2.34
N LEU A 130 20.10 16.37 1.16
CA LEU A 130 21.27 16.90 0.46
C LEU A 130 21.13 18.39 0.15
N THR A 131 19.91 18.82 -0.28
CA THR A 131 19.60 20.23 -0.50
C THR A 131 19.73 21.06 0.79
N VAL A 132 19.27 20.53 1.92
CA VAL A 132 19.43 21.21 3.22
C VAL A 132 20.90 21.33 3.59
N ILE A 133 21.69 20.26 3.39
CA ILE A 133 23.15 20.27 3.64
C ILE A 133 23.82 21.33 2.74
N PHE A 134 23.46 21.41 1.46
CA PHE A 134 23.97 22.45 0.56
C PHE A 134 23.69 23.86 1.10
N ASN A 135 22.44 24.14 1.50
CA ASN A 135 22.04 25.43 2.05
C ASN A 135 22.80 25.82 3.35
N MET A 136 23.21 24.81 4.13
CA MET A 136 23.95 25.04 5.39
C MET A 136 25.47 25.13 5.19
N SER A 137 26.04 24.41 4.24
CA SER A 137 27.49 24.21 4.11
C SER A 137 28.08 24.71 2.78
N GLY A 138 27.25 25.00 1.77
CA GLY A 138 27.69 25.40 0.46
C GLY A 138 28.46 24.32 -0.33
N ILE A 139 28.31 23.03 0.02
CA ILE A 139 29.00 21.94 -0.69
C ILE A 139 28.48 21.84 -2.12
N ALA A 140 29.28 22.22 -3.10
CA ALA A 140 28.88 22.33 -4.51
C ALA A 140 28.34 21.02 -5.11
N LEU A 141 28.74 19.85 -4.59
CA LEU A 141 28.20 18.56 -5.01
C LEU A 141 26.68 18.44 -4.80
N PHE A 142 26.15 19.10 -3.78
CA PHE A 142 24.73 19.03 -3.40
C PHE A 142 23.93 20.27 -3.88
N ASP A 143 24.52 21.06 -4.76
CA ASP A 143 23.81 22.17 -5.41
C ASP A 143 22.58 21.62 -6.16
N PRO A 144 21.36 22.06 -5.84
CA PRO A 144 20.14 21.62 -6.55
C PRO A 144 20.19 21.87 -8.06
N ALA A 145 20.94 22.85 -8.51
CA ALA A 145 21.16 23.14 -9.94
C ALA A 145 22.31 22.32 -10.55
N GLY A 146 23.06 21.58 -9.72
CA GLY A 146 24.21 20.81 -10.15
C GLY A 146 23.87 19.48 -10.83
N THR A 147 24.79 18.99 -11.67
CA THR A 147 24.62 17.74 -12.42
C THR A 147 24.36 16.53 -11.53
N PHE A 148 25.02 16.44 -10.38
CA PHE A 148 24.82 15.32 -9.44
C PHE A 148 23.37 15.26 -8.95
N MET A 149 22.82 16.38 -8.51
CA MET A 149 21.43 16.46 -8.05
C MET A 149 20.44 16.23 -9.19
N ALA A 150 20.75 16.67 -10.41
CA ALA A 150 19.96 16.37 -11.60
C ALA A 150 19.92 14.86 -11.90
N VAL A 151 21.04 14.15 -11.78
CA VAL A 151 21.08 12.67 -11.93
C VAL A 151 20.21 11.98 -10.87
N ILE A 152 20.35 12.37 -9.59
CA ILE A 152 19.50 11.81 -8.52
C ILE A 152 18.02 12.09 -8.78
N ASN A 153 17.67 13.29 -9.28
CA ASN A 153 16.30 13.61 -9.65
C ASN A 153 15.76 12.70 -10.76
N VAL A 154 16.55 12.40 -11.78
CA VAL A 154 16.18 11.44 -12.83
C VAL A 154 15.90 10.06 -12.22
N LEU A 155 16.76 9.55 -11.33
CA LEU A 155 16.56 8.27 -10.66
C LEU A 155 15.27 8.25 -9.84
N ALA A 156 14.97 9.32 -9.10
CA ALA A 156 13.78 9.43 -8.27
C ALA A 156 12.50 9.57 -9.10
N SER A 157 12.52 10.39 -10.16
CA SER A 157 11.33 10.76 -10.92
C SER A 157 10.93 9.76 -12.02
N THR A 158 11.87 8.93 -12.50
CA THR A 158 11.64 8.03 -13.65
C THR A 158 10.40 7.15 -13.45
N PHE A 159 10.24 6.53 -12.28
CA PHE A 159 9.07 5.69 -12.01
C PHE A 159 7.77 6.49 -12.10
N PHE A 160 7.73 7.68 -11.52
CA PHE A 160 6.53 8.53 -11.55
C PHE A 160 6.20 9.03 -12.96
N THR A 161 7.22 9.33 -13.77
CA THR A 161 7.05 9.72 -15.16
C THR A 161 6.37 8.62 -15.99
N TYR A 162 6.71 7.36 -15.73
CA TYR A 162 6.15 6.21 -16.44
C TYR A 162 5.09 5.44 -15.64
N LEU A 163 4.56 6.03 -14.57
CA LEU A 163 3.59 5.41 -13.68
C LEU A 163 2.35 4.89 -14.42
N ASN A 164 1.83 5.66 -15.37
CA ASN A 164 0.66 5.29 -16.17
C ASN A 164 0.90 4.00 -16.98
N ILE A 165 2.13 3.79 -17.45
CA ILE A 165 2.52 2.54 -18.13
C ILE A 165 2.48 1.37 -17.15
N ALA A 166 3.10 1.52 -15.98
CA ALA A 166 3.14 0.47 -14.96
C ALA A 166 1.74 0.09 -14.47
N VAL A 167 0.90 1.09 -14.22
CA VAL A 167 -0.49 0.88 -13.76
C VAL A 167 -1.33 0.17 -14.82
N ALA A 168 -1.26 0.58 -16.09
CA ALA A 168 -2.00 -0.08 -17.17
C ALA A 168 -1.51 -1.51 -17.42
N MET A 169 -0.20 -1.75 -17.28
CA MET A 169 0.39 -3.09 -17.41
C MET A 169 -0.12 -4.03 -16.30
N GLU A 170 -0.11 -3.58 -15.04
CA GLU A 170 -0.63 -4.38 -13.93
C GLU A 170 -2.15 -4.54 -14.01
N ALA A 171 -2.90 -3.51 -14.47
CA ALA A 171 -4.34 -3.62 -14.69
C ALA A 171 -4.67 -4.69 -15.73
N ALA A 172 -3.95 -4.73 -16.86
CA ALA A 172 -4.13 -5.75 -17.88
C ALA A 172 -3.81 -7.15 -17.34
N LYS A 173 -2.74 -7.30 -16.57
CA LYS A 173 -2.33 -8.56 -15.93
C LYS A 173 -3.38 -9.05 -14.93
N VAL A 174 -3.91 -8.17 -14.06
CA VAL A 174 -4.96 -8.48 -13.09
C VAL A 174 -6.24 -8.95 -13.80
N MET A 175 -6.55 -8.37 -14.96
CA MET A 175 -7.67 -8.80 -15.83
C MET A 175 -7.38 -10.10 -16.61
N GLY A 176 -6.17 -10.67 -16.45
CA GLY A 176 -5.76 -11.91 -17.10
C GLY A 176 -5.48 -11.77 -18.59
N GLY A 177 -5.17 -10.56 -19.08
CA GLY A 177 -4.71 -10.26 -20.42
C GLY A 177 -3.18 -10.19 -20.53
N ASN A 178 -2.69 -9.81 -21.71
CA ASN A 178 -1.27 -9.62 -21.94
C ASN A 178 -0.80 -8.29 -21.32
N PRO A 179 0.14 -8.31 -20.34
CA PRO A 179 0.62 -7.09 -19.69
C PRO A 179 1.33 -6.14 -20.65
N TYR A 180 1.94 -6.64 -21.72
CA TYR A 180 2.58 -5.78 -22.73
C TYR A 180 1.59 -4.98 -23.58
N LEU A 181 0.36 -5.49 -23.76
CA LEU A 181 -0.71 -4.68 -24.34
C LEU A 181 -1.15 -3.58 -23.36
N GLY A 182 -1.16 -3.89 -22.05
CA GLY A 182 -1.36 -2.88 -21.01
C GLY A 182 -0.28 -1.81 -21.05
N LEU A 183 1.00 -2.18 -21.21
CA LEU A 183 2.10 -1.23 -21.41
C LEU A 183 1.83 -0.28 -22.57
N VAL A 184 1.37 -0.80 -23.72
CA VAL A 184 1.03 0.02 -24.89
C VAL A 184 -0.13 0.96 -24.58
N ALA A 185 -1.18 0.48 -23.92
CA ALA A 185 -2.34 1.30 -23.53
C ALA A 185 -1.93 2.46 -22.59
N GLY A 186 -1.08 2.19 -21.59
CA GLY A 186 -0.52 3.22 -20.71
C GLY A 186 0.43 4.17 -21.44
N GLY A 187 1.23 3.66 -22.38
CA GLY A 187 2.10 4.45 -23.23
C GLY A 187 1.36 5.44 -24.13
N ILE A 188 0.21 5.06 -24.67
CA ILE A 188 -0.65 5.96 -25.46
C ILE A 188 -1.04 7.19 -24.62
N ILE A 189 -1.37 7.04 -23.34
CA ILE A 189 -1.80 8.13 -22.47
C ILE A 189 -0.74 9.23 -22.35
N ILE A 190 0.54 8.85 -22.26
CA ILE A 190 1.66 9.78 -22.04
C ILE A 190 2.41 10.15 -23.33
N ASN A 191 1.99 9.65 -24.48
CA ASN A 191 2.66 9.87 -25.79
C ASN A 191 1.78 10.62 -26.79
N LEU A 192 0.99 11.56 -26.31
CA LEU A 192 0.08 12.38 -27.14
C LEU A 192 0.68 13.73 -27.53
N GLY A 193 1.98 13.92 -27.35
CA GLY A 193 2.64 15.18 -27.67
C GLY A 193 2.43 15.65 -29.13
N ALA A 194 2.39 14.71 -30.08
CA ALA A 194 2.10 15.01 -31.49
C ALA A 194 0.65 15.50 -31.75
N LEU A 195 -0.27 15.28 -30.82
CA LEU A 195 -1.67 15.73 -30.89
C LEU A 195 -1.94 16.96 -29.99
N ALA A 196 -0.90 17.50 -29.35
CA ALA A 196 -1.04 18.66 -28.48
C ALA A 196 -1.61 19.87 -29.26
N GLY A 197 -2.60 20.52 -28.66
CA GLY A 197 -3.31 21.64 -29.29
C GLY A 197 -4.43 21.24 -30.25
N THR A 198 -4.65 19.94 -30.50
CA THR A 198 -5.82 19.48 -31.25
C THR A 198 -7.00 19.22 -30.32
N THR A 199 -8.21 19.28 -30.88
CA THR A 199 -9.44 18.94 -30.15
C THR A 199 -9.94 17.56 -30.56
N GLY A 200 -10.33 16.77 -29.56
CA GLY A 200 -10.96 15.47 -29.75
C GLY A 200 -12.48 15.57 -29.95
N LEU A 201 -13.17 14.48 -29.70
CA LEU A 201 -14.63 14.42 -29.70
C LEU A 201 -15.20 15.42 -28.66
N PHE A 202 -16.35 15.98 -28.98
CA PHE A 202 -17.06 16.96 -28.14
C PHE A 202 -16.29 18.26 -27.84
N GLY A 203 -15.33 18.63 -28.68
CA GLY A 203 -14.53 19.86 -28.50
C GLY A 203 -13.56 19.83 -27.32
N ILE A 204 -13.30 18.68 -26.75
CA ILE A 204 -12.38 18.52 -25.60
C ILE A 204 -10.95 18.48 -26.12
N ALA A 205 -10.07 19.34 -25.57
CA ALA A 205 -8.66 19.36 -25.94
C ALA A 205 -7.98 18.02 -25.59
N ILE A 206 -7.17 17.52 -26.51
CA ILE A 206 -6.31 16.37 -26.28
C ILE A 206 -5.09 16.83 -25.48
N VAL A 207 -4.95 16.32 -24.26
CA VAL A 207 -3.87 16.69 -23.35
C VAL A 207 -3.09 15.45 -22.97
N ASN A 208 -1.76 15.53 -23.06
CA ASN A 208 -0.86 14.46 -22.67
C ASN A 208 -1.04 14.12 -21.20
N GLY A 209 -1.23 12.84 -20.86
CA GLY A 209 -1.38 12.38 -19.47
C GLY A 209 -2.75 12.66 -18.84
N ARG A 210 -3.74 13.25 -19.55
CA ARG A 210 -5.05 13.58 -18.97
C ARG A 210 -5.74 12.33 -18.40
N GLY A 211 -6.30 12.49 -17.21
CA GLY A 211 -6.93 11.38 -16.47
C GLY A 211 -5.95 10.43 -15.78
N GLY A 212 -4.63 10.62 -16.01
CA GLY A 212 -3.55 9.99 -15.26
C GLY A 212 -3.72 8.50 -15.05
N THR A 213 -3.49 8.09 -13.81
CA THR A 213 -3.60 6.68 -13.39
C THR A 213 -5.02 6.11 -13.49
N LEU A 214 -6.08 6.95 -13.41
CA LEU A 214 -7.46 6.48 -13.62
C LEU A 214 -7.69 6.07 -15.06
N ALA A 215 -7.19 6.87 -16.02
CA ALA A 215 -7.22 6.51 -17.43
C ALA A 215 -6.41 5.23 -17.71
N ALA A 216 -5.23 5.10 -17.08
CA ALA A 216 -4.35 3.95 -17.21
C ALA A 216 -5.01 2.65 -16.70
N LEU A 217 -5.68 2.70 -15.55
CA LEU A 217 -6.45 1.59 -15.00
C LEU A 217 -7.55 1.13 -15.99
N ALA A 218 -8.33 2.08 -16.48
CA ALA A 218 -9.43 1.78 -17.41
C ALA A 218 -8.92 1.24 -18.74
N ALA A 219 -7.91 1.86 -19.33
CA ALA A 219 -7.32 1.45 -20.61
C ALA A 219 -6.65 0.07 -20.51
N GLY A 220 -5.89 -0.19 -19.42
CA GLY A 220 -5.26 -1.49 -19.16
C GLY A 220 -6.28 -2.62 -18.95
N ALA A 221 -7.36 -2.36 -18.20
CA ALA A 221 -8.43 -3.32 -18.03
C ALA A 221 -9.18 -3.59 -19.34
N LEU A 222 -9.49 -2.53 -20.10
CA LEU A 222 -10.22 -2.63 -21.37
C LEU A 222 -9.42 -3.36 -22.44
N ILE A 223 -8.09 -3.11 -22.55
CA ILE A 223 -7.29 -3.77 -23.58
C ILE A 223 -7.19 -5.28 -23.33
N ALA A 224 -7.09 -5.71 -22.06
CA ALA A 224 -7.13 -7.12 -21.70
C ALA A 224 -8.48 -7.77 -22.04
N PHE A 225 -9.58 -7.06 -21.76
CA PHE A 225 -10.92 -7.54 -22.08
C PHE A 225 -11.11 -7.71 -23.60
N VAL A 226 -10.74 -6.70 -24.39
CA VAL A 226 -10.85 -6.73 -25.86
C VAL A 226 -9.97 -7.83 -26.44
N GLU A 227 -8.72 -7.96 -26.00
CA GLU A 227 -7.81 -9.02 -26.42
C GLU A 227 -8.43 -10.41 -26.23
N LYS A 228 -8.98 -10.68 -25.02
CA LYS A 228 -9.62 -11.97 -24.71
C LYS A 228 -10.80 -12.24 -25.62
N LYS A 229 -11.66 -11.24 -25.83
CA LYS A 229 -12.84 -11.38 -26.69
C LYS A 229 -12.51 -11.64 -28.14
N ILE A 230 -11.41 -11.08 -28.65
CA ILE A 230 -10.94 -11.35 -30.02
C ILE A 230 -10.37 -12.77 -30.09
N LYS A 231 -9.51 -13.17 -29.13
CA LYS A 231 -8.92 -14.52 -29.08
C LYS A 231 -9.96 -15.63 -29.06
N GLU A 232 -11.12 -15.40 -28.43
CA GLU A 232 -12.22 -16.37 -28.38
C GLU A 232 -12.90 -16.60 -29.77
N ARG A 233 -12.79 -15.65 -30.71
CA ARG A 233 -13.54 -15.60 -31.95
C ARG A 233 -12.74 -15.86 -33.21
N ILE A 234 -11.43 -16.01 -33.12
CA ILE A 234 -10.56 -16.15 -34.26
C ILE A 234 -9.86 -17.52 -34.27
N PRO A 235 -9.49 -18.05 -35.45
CA PRO A 235 -8.73 -19.29 -35.60
C PRO A 235 -7.35 -19.20 -34.90
N ASP A 236 -6.83 -20.34 -34.43
CA ASP A 236 -5.57 -20.41 -33.70
C ASP A 236 -4.37 -19.80 -34.45
N ALA A 237 -4.30 -19.98 -35.74
CA ALA A 237 -3.25 -19.42 -36.59
C ALA A 237 -3.15 -17.90 -36.55
N LEU A 238 -4.24 -17.18 -36.21
CA LEU A 238 -4.29 -15.72 -36.13
C LEU A 238 -4.17 -15.17 -34.72
N LYS A 239 -4.22 -16.03 -33.68
CA LYS A 239 -4.25 -15.62 -32.25
C LYS A 239 -3.00 -14.89 -31.78
N ILE A 240 -1.88 -14.99 -32.50
CA ILE A 240 -0.63 -14.32 -32.11
C ILE A 240 -0.67 -12.82 -32.48
N HIS A 241 -1.14 -12.48 -33.69
CA HIS A 241 -1.00 -11.13 -34.24
C HIS A 241 -2.29 -10.31 -34.23
N VAL A 242 -3.43 -10.91 -34.62
CA VAL A 242 -4.69 -10.17 -34.79
C VAL A 242 -5.24 -9.61 -33.52
N PRO A 243 -5.23 -10.30 -32.34
CA PRO A 243 -5.73 -9.73 -31.10
C PRO A 243 -4.94 -8.49 -30.68
N ALA A 244 -3.62 -8.53 -30.79
CA ALA A 244 -2.77 -7.40 -30.44
C ALA A 244 -3.05 -6.19 -31.33
N LEU A 245 -3.03 -6.37 -32.66
CA LEU A 245 -3.31 -5.31 -33.63
C LEU A 245 -4.66 -4.64 -33.37
N VAL A 246 -5.72 -5.43 -33.32
CA VAL A 246 -7.09 -4.93 -33.21
C VAL A 246 -7.33 -4.28 -31.84
N SER A 247 -6.78 -4.87 -30.76
CA SER A 247 -6.90 -4.30 -29.41
C SER A 247 -6.18 -2.95 -29.28
N ILE A 248 -4.99 -2.82 -29.86
CA ILE A 248 -4.25 -1.54 -29.85
C ILE A 248 -5.04 -0.44 -30.58
N ILE A 249 -5.58 -0.75 -31.76
CA ILE A 249 -6.35 0.23 -32.55
C ILE A 249 -7.62 0.62 -31.80
N ILE A 250 -8.45 -0.35 -31.42
CA ILE A 250 -9.75 -0.06 -30.78
C ILE A 250 -9.54 0.65 -29.44
N VAL A 251 -8.72 0.07 -28.56
CA VAL A 251 -8.54 0.63 -27.22
C VAL A 251 -7.72 1.91 -27.25
N GLY A 252 -6.78 2.04 -28.19
CA GLY A 252 -6.03 3.29 -28.40
C GLY A 252 -6.96 4.44 -28.76
N LEU A 253 -7.85 4.26 -29.74
CA LEU A 253 -8.84 5.28 -30.12
C LEU A 253 -9.80 5.58 -28.95
N LEU A 254 -10.30 4.54 -28.28
CA LEU A 254 -11.17 4.72 -27.10
C LEU A 254 -10.44 5.44 -25.97
N THR A 255 -9.14 5.18 -25.77
CA THR A 255 -8.35 5.83 -24.75
C THR A 255 -8.22 7.32 -25.01
N ILE A 256 -7.89 7.71 -26.23
CA ILE A 256 -7.69 9.12 -26.60
C ILE A 256 -9.02 9.90 -26.55
N TYR A 257 -10.09 9.35 -27.11
CA TYR A 257 -11.32 10.12 -27.35
C TYR A 257 -12.38 9.94 -26.27
N ILE A 258 -12.31 8.92 -25.43
CA ILE A 258 -13.35 8.59 -24.45
C ILE A 258 -12.76 8.43 -23.05
N ILE A 259 -11.77 7.51 -22.87
CA ILE A 259 -11.30 7.16 -21.52
C ILE A 259 -10.60 8.34 -20.87
N GLN A 260 -9.66 9.01 -21.57
CA GLN A 260 -8.94 10.14 -21.00
C GLN A 260 -9.85 11.34 -20.67
N PRO A 261 -10.77 11.79 -21.53
CA PRO A 261 -11.71 12.84 -21.17
C PRO A 261 -12.57 12.50 -19.95
N ILE A 262 -13.13 11.28 -19.89
CA ILE A 262 -13.97 10.85 -18.77
C ILE A 262 -13.13 10.71 -17.50
N ALA A 263 -11.98 10.05 -17.57
CA ALA A 263 -11.08 9.90 -16.42
C ALA A 263 -10.57 11.25 -15.91
N GLY A 264 -10.27 12.19 -16.84
CA GLY A 264 -9.89 13.56 -16.49
C GLY A 264 -11.01 14.28 -15.73
N PHE A 265 -12.24 14.21 -16.24
CA PHE A 265 -13.39 14.81 -15.56
C PHE A 265 -13.61 14.21 -14.16
N ILE A 266 -13.47 12.88 -14.00
CA ILE A 266 -13.56 12.22 -12.70
C ILE A 266 -12.42 12.67 -11.79
N ALA A 267 -11.18 12.73 -12.30
CA ALA A 267 -10.00 13.16 -11.54
C ALA A 267 -10.16 14.60 -11.03
N ASP A 268 -10.61 15.50 -11.90
CA ASP A 268 -10.87 16.90 -11.56
C ASP A 268 -11.99 17.00 -10.50
N GLY A 269 -13.07 16.21 -10.65
CA GLY A 269 -14.18 16.16 -9.71
C GLY A 269 -13.77 15.61 -8.33
N VAL A 270 -12.99 14.54 -8.27
CA VAL A 270 -12.45 13.98 -7.02
C VAL A 270 -11.54 14.98 -6.34
N THR A 271 -10.61 15.57 -7.09
CA THR A 271 -9.70 16.60 -6.57
C THR A 271 -10.48 17.79 -6.02
N GLY A 272 -11.46 18.30 -6.77
CA GLY A 272 -12.31 19.40 -6.35
C GLY A 272 -13.12 19.09 -5.08
N LEU A 273 -13.69 17.89 -4.99
CA LEU A 273 -14.44 17.45 -3.81
C LEU A 273 -13.56 17.42 -2.55
N PHE A 274 -12.37 16.84 -2.64
CA PHE A 274 -11.47 16.79 -1.49
C PHE A 274 -10.96 18.18 -1.11
N LEU A 275 -10.57 19.02 -2.07
CA LEU A 275 -10.15 20.39 -1.80
C LEU A 275 -11.27 21.19 -1.14
N TRP A 276 -12.51 21.08 -1.66
CA TRP A 276 -13.68 21.71 -1.04
C TRP A 276 -13.90 21.23 0.40
N LEU A 277 -13.77 19.92 0.65
CA LEU A 277 -13.90 19.35 2.00
C LEU A 277 -12.83 19.89 2.95
N LEU A 278 -11.57 19.90 2.49
CA LEU A 278 -10.44 20.41 3.27
C LEU A 278 -10.54 21.90 3.55
N ASP A 279 -11.05 22.67 2.60
CA ASP A 279 -11.27 24.12 2.75
C ASP A 279 -12.46 24.43 3.68
N THR A 280 -13.58 23.72 3.49
CA THR A 280 -14.83 23.96 4.24
C THR A 280 -14.76 23.47 5.68
N ALA A 281 -14.29 22.25 5.91
CA ALA A 281 -14.16 21.66 7.25
C ALA A 281 -12.77 21.94 7.86
N GLY A 282 -11.84 22.52 7.10
CA GLY A 282 -10.53 22.96 7.58
C GLY A 282 -9.76 21.88 8.35
N PRO A 283 -9.14 22.23 9.47
CA PRO A 283 -8.34 21.29 10.26
C PRO A 283 -9.10 20.04 10.71
N ALA A 284 -10.42 20.13 10.92
CA ALA A 284 -11.22 18.98 11.34
C ALA A 284 -11.28 17.88 10.27
N ALA A 285 -11.32 18.24 8.97
CA ALA A 285 -11.27 17.28 7.88
C ALA A 285 -9.99 16.44 7.90
N TYR A 286 -8.84 17.09 8.12
CA TYR A 286 -7.55 16.39 8.25
C TYR A 286 -7.56 15.41 9.43
N GLY A 287 -8.14 15.82 10.58
CA GLY A 287 -8.31 14.95 11.74
C GLY A 287 -9.18 13.73 11.44
N ILE A 288 -10.34 13.92 10.80
CA ILE A 288 -11.26 12.84 10.43
C ILE A 288 -10.58 11.85 9.49
N ILE A 289 -9.90 12.33 8.46
CA ILE A 289 -9.17 11.47 7.51
C ILE A 289 -8.11 10.65 8.24
N ALA A 290 -7.31 11.27 9.13
CA ALA A 290 -6.29 10.59 9.90
C ALA A 290 -6.89 9.50 10.81
N ALA A 291 -8.00 9.78 11.50
CA ALA A 291 -8.66 8.83 12.39
C ALA A 291 -9.28 7.64 11.64
N LEU A 292 -9.88 7.87 10.49
CA LEU A 292 -10.55 6.83 9.70
C LEU A 292 -9.58 5.96 8.93
N PHE A 293 -8.32 6.35 8.78
CA PHE A 293 -7.37 5.58 7.97
C PHE A 293 -7.06 4.20 8.58
N LEU A 294 -6.93 4.07 9.92
CA LEU A 294 -6.72 2.75 10.55
C LEU A 294 -7.86 1.75 10.29
N PRO A 295 -9.15 2.11 10.41
CA PRO A 295 -10.25 1.28 9.95
C PRO A 295 -10.15 0.86 8.47
N LEU A 296 -9.72 1.76 7.59
CA LEU A 296 -9.51 1.45 6.18
C LEU A 296 -8.34 0.47 5.97
N VAL A 297 -7.25 0.60 6.73
CA VAL A 297 -6.11 -0.34 6.70
C VAL A 297 -6.56 -1.73 7.18
N MET A 298 -7.31 -1.79 8.28
CA MET A 298 -7.80 -3.05 8.84
C MET A 298 -8.66 -3.84 7.83
N THR A 299 -9.46 -3.14 7.03
CA THR A 299 -10.30 -3.76 6.00
C THR A 299 -9.58 -3.98 4.66
N GLY A 300 -8.35 -3.49 4.49
CA GLY A 300 -7.63 -3.50 3.23
C GLY A 300 -8.11 -2.46 2.20
N MET A 301 -9.11 -1.64 2.56
CA MET A 301 -9.71 -0.64 1.64
C MET A 301 -8.79 0.55 1.37
N HIS A 302 -7.77 0.79 2.22
CA HIS A 302 -6.83 1.91 2.06
C HIS A 302 -6.09 1.89 0.70
N HIS A 303 -5.87 0.72 0.10
CA HIS A 303 -5.30 0.63 -1.25
C HIS A 303 -6.21 1.25 -2.33
N GLY A 304 -7.51 1.33 -2.07
CA GLY A 304 -8.47 2.02 -2.93
C GLY A 304 -8.28 3.53 -3.00
N LEU A 305 -7.54 4.13 -2.06
CA LEU A 305 -7.17 5.55 -2.09
C LEU A 305 -5.96 5.83 -3.02
N SER A 306 -5.25 4.81 -3.48
CA SER A 306 -4.07 5.01 -4.32
C SER A 306 -4.35 5.84 -5.58
N PRO A 307 -5.43 5.61 -6.36
CA PRO A 307 -5.75 6.48 -7.50
C PRO A 307 -6.03 7.94 -7.10
N VAL A 308 -6.62 8.16 -5.92
CA VAL A 308 -6.89 9.51 -5.40
C VAL A 308 -5.57 10.22 -5.08
N HIS A 309 -4.64 9.55 -4.42
CA HIS A 309 -3.33 10.11 -4.11
C HIS A 309 -2.53 10.42 -5.38
N THR A 310 -2.54 9.52 -6.38
CA THR A 310 -1.84 9.77 -7.66
C THR A 310 -2.46 10.94 -8.41
N THR A 311 -3.78 11.05 -8.43
CA THR A 311 -4.48 12.21 -9.03
C THR A 311 -4.05 13.54 -8.39
N PHE A 312 -3.97 13.59 -7.05
CA PHE A 312 -3.47 14.78 -6.35
C PHE A 312 -2.02 15.10 -6.70
N ILE A 313 -1.15 14.08 -6.75
CA ILE A 313 0.26 14.28 -7.11
C ILE A 313 0.38 14.79 -8.56
N GLU A 314 -0.39 14.24 -9.48
CA GLU A 314 -0.40 14.64 -10.89
C GLU A 314 -0.94 16.06 -11.09
N THR A 315 -1.94 16.48 -10.31
CA THR A 315 -2.61 17.80 -10.47
C THR A 315 -2.00 18.91 -9.62
N LEU A 316 -1.59 18.62 -8.39
CA LEU A 316 -1.09 19.61 -7.42
C LEU A 316 0.42 19.50 -7.17
N GLY A 317 1.07 18.41 -7.61
CA GLY A 317 2.44 18.09 -7.27
C GLY A 317 2.62 17.44 -5.88
N TYR A 318 1.54 17.27 -5.10
CA TYR A 318 1.55 16.64 -3.79
C TYR A 318 0.15 16.13 -3.41
N THR A 319 0.07 15.20 -2.48
CA THR A 319 -1.21 14.71 -1.92
C THR A 319 -1.39 15.15 -0.47
N PRO A 320 -2.35 16.05 -0.17
CA PRO A 320 -2.58 16.54 1.20
C PRO A 320 -3.10 15.43 2.13
N ILE A 321 -3.90 14.50 1.60
CA ILE A 321 -4.53 13.45 2.39
C ILE A 321 -3.56 12.33 2.78
N TYR A 322 -2.50 12.06 2.01
CA TYR A 322 -1.53 11.02 2.37
C TYR A 322 -0.78 11.33 3.66
N SER A 323 -0.46 12.61 3.89
CA SER A 323 0.15 13.05 5.15
C SER A 323 -0.76 12.78 6.35
N CYS A 324 -2.08 12.96 6.19
CA CYS A 324 -3.06 12.62 7.24
C CYS A 324 -3.06 11.11 7.50
N CYS A 325 -3.08 10.30 6.44
CA CYS A 325 -3.04 8.84 6.52
C CYS A 325 -1.80 8.35 7.28
N SER A 326 -0.67 9.00 7.07
CA SER A 326 0.60 8.69 7.75
C SER A 326 0.54 8.94 9.27
N LEU A 327 -0.27 9.91 9.75
CA LEU A 327 -0.46 10.19 11.17
C LEU A 327 -1.22 9.08 11.91
N ALA A 328 -1.95 8.24 11.20
CA ALA A 328 -2.58 7.04 11.77
C ALA A 328 -1.53 6.09 12.37
N GLY A 329 -0.37 5.94 11.69
CA GLY A 329 0.79 5.21 12.21
C GLY A 329 1.38 5.85 13.48
N ALA A 330 1.43 7.20 13.53
CA ALA A 330 1.89 7.93 14.70
C ALA A 330 0.99 7.65 15.94
N GLY A 331 -0.33 7.60 15.74
CA GLY A 331 -1.28 7.19 16.77
C GLY A 331 -1.01 5.79 17.32
N GLN A 332 -0.68 4.83 16.45
CA GLN A 332 -0.29 3.46 16.86
C GLN A 332 1.00 3.45 17.68
N VAL A 333 2.00 4.21 17.25
CA VAL A 333 3.29 4.32 17.97
C VAL A 333 3.07 4.89 19.37
N GLY A 334 2.29 5.97 19.50
CA GLY A 334 1.96 6.58 20.78
C GLY A 334 1.22 5.63 21.71
N ALA A 335 0.23 4.91 21.19
CA ALA A 335 -0.52 3.91 21.95
C ALA A 335 0.38 2.76 22.44
N ALA A 336 1.30 2.27 21.59
CA ALA A 336 2.24 1.22 21.97
C ALA A 336 3.22 1.68 23.07
N PHE A 337 3.72 2.90 23.03
CA PHE A 337 4.54 3.47 24.13
C PHE A 337 3.76 3.57 25.44
N ALA A 338 2.48 3.95 25.41
CA ALA A 338 1.63 3.99 26.60
C ALA A 338 1.48 2.60 27.24
N LEU A 339 1.29 1.57 26.41
CA LEU A 339 1.17 0.18 26.86
C LEU A 339 2.48 -0.30 27.50
N LEU A 340 3.63 -0.04 26.89
CA LEU A 340 4.94 -0.38 27.44
C LEU A 340 5.17 0.21 28.82
N LEU A 341 4.67 1.42 29.07
CA LEU A 341 4.83 2.08 30.34
C LEU A 341 3.81 1.59 31.39
N LYS A 342 2.54 1.45 30.99
CA LYS A 342 1.44 1.11 31.90
C LYS A 342 1.39 -0.39 32.27
N TYR A 343 1.70 -1.25 31.29
CA TYR A 343 1.58 -2.73 31.42
C TYR A 343 2.94 -3.42 31.43
N LYS A 344 3.91 -2.88 32.15
CA LYS A 344 5.30 -3.39 32.24
C LYS A 344 5.41 -4.86 32.65
N LYS A 345 4.43 -5.35 33.44
CA LYS A 345 4.42 -6.72 33.99
C LYS A 345 3.78 -7.72 33.02
N GLU A 346 3.04 -7.27 32.02
CA GLU A 346 2.38 -8.13 31.03
C GLU A 346 3.36 -8.43 29.89
N GLN A 347 4.06 -9.56 30.03
CA GLN A 347 5.17 -9.93 29.12
C GLN A 347 4.73 -10.00 27.66
N GLY A 348 3.60 -10.63 27.34
CA GLY A 348 3.11 -10.75 25.97
C GLY A 348 2.77 -9.39 25.32
N VAL A 349 2.16 -8.46 26.08
CA VAL A 349 1.90 -7.09 25.60
C VAL A 349 3.21 -6.36 25.31
N ARG A 350 4.19 -6.52 26.20
CA ARG A 350 5.50 -5.89 26.07
C ARG A 350 6.25 -6.39 24.84
N GLU A 351 6.28 -7.70 24.63
CA GLU A 351 6.94 -8.33 23.49
C GLU A 351 6.29 -7.92 22.16
N ALA A 352 4.96 -7.92 22.10
CA ALA A 352 4.22 -7.47 20.92
C ALA A 352 4.51 -5.98 20.59
N CYS A 353 4.54 -5.10 21.61
CA CYS A 353 4.87 -3.71 21.40
C CYS A 353 6.33 -3.51 20.94
N ILE A 354 7.30 -4.15 21.59
CA ILE A 354 8.72 -4.06 21.22
C ILE A 354 8.94 -4.58 19.79
N GLY A 355 8.29 -5.69 19.43
CA GLY A 355 8.40 -6.27 18.09
C GLY A 355 7.76 -5.39 17.00
N GLY A 356 6.68 -4.68 17.32
CA GLY A 356 5.96 -3.85 16.34
C GLY A 356 6.45 -2.41 16.21
N LEU A 357 7.03 -1.83 17.27
CA LEU A 357 7.40 -0.41 17.31
C LEU A 357 8.42 0.01 16.26
N PRO A 358 9.53 -0.72 16.01
CA PRO A 358 10.49 -0.30 14.98
C PRO A 358 9.84 -0.17 13.60
N ALA A 359 9.01 -1.13 13.23
CA ALA A 359 8.27 -1.11 11.98
C ALA A 359 7.25 0.05 11.95
N GLY A 360 6.50 0.26 13.03
CA GLY A 360 5.52 1.34 13.16
C GLY A 360 6.14 2.73 13.05
N ILE A 361 7.29 2.96 13.68
CA ILE A 361 8.05 4.23 13.57
C ILE A 361 8.47 4.50 12.14
N LEU A 362 8.89 3.46 11.41
CA LEU A 362 9.26 3.54 10.00
C LEU A 362 8.06 3.59 9.03
N GLY A 363 6.82 3.56 9.57
CA GLY A 363 5.60 3.72 8.78
C GLY A 363 4.95 2.42 8.35
N ILE A 364 5.40 1.26 8.84
CA ILE A 364 4.78 -0.05 8.60
C ILE A 364 3.86 -0.34 9.80
N GLY A 365 2.57 0.02 9.67
CA GLY A 365 1.60 -0.01 10.77
C GLY A 365 1.06 -1.39 11.13
N GLU A 366 1.06 -2.35 10.20
CA GLU A 366 0.40 -3.65 10.34
C GLU A 366 0.85 -4.46 11.59
N PRO A 367 2.13 -4.50 11.98
CA PRO A 367 2.54 -5.21 13.19
C PRO A 367 1.90 -4.62 14.46
N LEU A 368 1.77 -3.31 14.55
CA LEU A 368 1.10 -2.65 15.67
C LEU A 368 -0.43 -2.77 15.60
N ILE A 369 -1.02 -2.72 14.40
CA ILE A 369 -2.46 -2.89 14.23
C ILE A 369 -2.89 -4.29 14.65
N PHE A 370 -2.33 -5.31 14.03
CA PHE A 370 -2.79 -6.69 14.20
C PHE A 370 -2.15 -7.40 15.38
N GLY A 371 -0.95 -6.98 15.80
CA GLY A 371 -0.22 -7.55 16.93
C GLY A 371 -0.55 -6.91 18.27
N VAL A 372 -1.01 -5.65 18.29
CA VAL A 372 -1.17 -4.89 19.53
C VAL A 372 -2.56 -4.26 19.66
N SER A 373 -2.88 -3.30 18.81
CA SER A 373 -4.00 -2.40 19.07
C SER A 373 -5.36 -3.04 18.81
N LEU A 374 -5.48 -3.85 17.76
CA LEU A 374 -6.74 -4.52 17.43
C LEU A 374 -7.12 -5.61 18.44
N PRO A 375 -6.20 -6.53 18.87
CA PRO A 375 -6.49 -7.48 19.93
C PRO A 375 -6.89 -6.83 21.25
N LEU A 376 -6.30 -5.67 21.58
CA LEU A 376 -6.60 -4.92 22.79
C LEU A 376 -7.83 -3.98 22.65
N GLY A 377 -8.49 -3.99 21.52
CA GLY A 377 -9.77 -3.32 21.24
C GLY A 377 -9.78 -1.81 21.50
N ARG A 378 -9.85 -1.37 22.79
CA ARG A 378 -9.83 0.06 23.14
C ARG A 378 -8.61 0.80 22.64
N VAL A 379 -7.45 0.12 22.56
CA VAL A 379 -6.19 0.71 22.10
C VAL A 379 -6.26 1.12 20.64
N PHE A 380 -7.00 0.38 19.83
CA PHE A 380 -7.25 0.76 18.43
C PHE A 380 -7.99 2.09 18.33
N ALA A 381 -9.05 2.26 19.14
CA ALA A 381 -9.82 3.52 19.17
C ALA A 381 -9.00 4.70 19.71
N THR A 382 -8.17 4.48 20.74
CA THR A 382 -7.32 5.55 21.30
C THR A 382 -6.20 5.95 20.34
N ALA A 383 -5.67 5.03 19.54
CA ALA A 383 -4.74 5.32 18.46
C ALA A 383 -5.40 6.18 17.36
N CYS A 384 -6.64 5.84 16.94
CA CYS A 384 -7.42 6.67 16.02
C CYS A 384 -7.68 8.08 16.57
N ALA A 385 -8.00 8.19 17.86
CA ALA A 385 -8.21 9.49 18.51
C ALA A 385 -6.93 10.33 18.55
N GLY A 386 -5.76 9.73 18.81
CA GLY A 386 -4.48 10.42 18.73
C GLY A 386 -4.15 10.89 17.31
N ALA A 387 -4.40 10.03 16.32
CA ALA A 387 -4.26 10.38 14.91
C ALA A 387 -5.18 11.57 14.52
N PHE A 388 -6.42 11.59 15.02
CA PHE A 388 -7.33 12.71 14.83
C PHE A 388 -6.71 14.04 15.30
N VAL A 389 -6.18 14.07 16.54
CA VAL A 389 -5.58 15.28 17.10
C VAL A 389 -4.39 15.75 16.26
N GLY A 390 -3.49 14.82 15.86
CA GLY A 390 -2.39 15.15 14.96
C GLY A 390 -2.86 15.66 13.60
N GLY A 391 -3.91 15.04 13.03
CA GLY A 391 -4.51 15.48 11.78
C GLY A 391 -5.06 16.91 11.87
N VAL A 392 -5.77 17.24 12.94
CA VAL A 392 -6.25 18.61 13.18
C VAL A 392 -5.07 19.60 13.21
N VAL A 393 -3.99 19.27 13.91
CA VAL A 393 -2.78 20.12 13.94
C VAL A 393 -2.19 20.29 12.53
N LEU A 394 -2.11 19.20 11.75
CA LEU A 394 -1.60 19.27 10.39
C LEU A 394 -2.43 20.19 9.50
N GLY A 395 -3.75 20.20 9.70
CA GLY A 395 -4.69 21.03 8.95
C GLY A 395 -4.53 22.54 9.14
N PHE A 396 -3.81 23.00 10.18
CA PHE A 396 -3.47 24.42 10.35
C PHE A 396 -2.33 24.88 9.43
N PHE A 397 -1.74 23.97 8.62
CA PHE A 397 -0.63 24.31 7.74
C PHE A 397 -1.03 24.13 6.26
N PRO A 398 -1.62 25.17 5.63
CA PRO A 398 -2.05 25.08 4.24
C PRO A 398 -0.90 24.76 3.29
N GLY A 399 -1.19 23.99 2.21
CA GLY A 399 -0.20 23.56 1.24
C GLY A 399 0.76 22.47 1.72
N GLN A 400 0.48 21.83 2.86
CA GLN A 400 1.18 20.65 3.29
C GLN A 400 0.70 19.41 2.52
N GLY A 401 1.58 18.49 2.23
CA GLY A 401 1.23 17.21 1.60
C GLY A 401 2.46 16.41 1.24
N ALA A 402 2.25 15.12 1.01
CA ALA A 402 3.32 14.23 0.57
C ALA A 402 3.52 14.34 -0.95
N ILE A 403 4.77 14.47 -1.41
CA ILE A 403 5.13 14.53 -2.83
C ILE A 403 5.17 13.13 -3.48
N THR A 404 5.05 12.09 -2.68
CA THR A 404 5.01 10.69 -3.11
C THR A 404 4.18 9.86 -2.14
N MET A 405 3.86 8.63 -2.54
CA MET A 405 3.18 7.64 -1.69
C MET A 405 4.17 6.63 -1.11
N ASN A 406 3.68 5.83 -0.14
CA ASN A 406 4.35 4.68 0.47
C ASN A 406 5.63 5.01 1.27
N VAL A 407 5.86 6.30 1.56
CA VAL A 407 6.83 6.76 2.55
C VAL A 407 6.06 7.41 3.68
N SER A 408 6.00 6.77 4.83
CA SER A 408 5.20 7.19 5.98
C SER A 408 6.02 7.10 7.29
N GLY A 409 5.35 7.19 8.43
CA GLY A 409 6.04 7.21 9.72
C GLY A 409 6.96 8.43 9.84
N ILE A 410 8.08 8.26 10.54
CA ILE A 410 9.04 9.36 10.73
C ILE A 410 9.68 9.79 9.39
N LEU A 411 9.79 8.88 8.42
CA LEU A 411 10.36 9.19 7.09
C LEU A 411 9.41 10.01 6.23
N GLY A 412 8.10 10.02 6.52
CA GLY A 412 7.09 10.78 5.78
C GLY A 412 7.36 12.28 5.76
N GLY A 413 8.03 12.82 6.79
CA GLY A 413 8.43 14.21 6.83
C GLY A 413 9.44 14.60 5.75
N LEU A 414 10.33 13.67 5.33
CA LEU A 414 11.33 13.92 4.29
C LEU A 414 10.69 14.16 2.92
N VAL A 415 9.55 13.52 2.68
CA VAL A 415 8.80 13.61 1.42
C VAL A 415 7.59 14.54 1.52
N ASN A 416 7.54 15.39 2.54
CA ASN A 416 6.47 16.36 2.72
C ASN A 416 6.86 17.74 2.18
N THR A 417 5.90 18.47 1.61
CA THR A 417 6.11 19.86 1.16
C THR A 417 6.46 20.79 2.32
N ARG A 418 5.97 20.48 3.54
CA ARG A 418 6.24 21.22 4.80
C ARG A 418 6.71 20.26 5.90
N PRO A 419 7.99 19.83 5.89
CA PRO A 419 8.53 18.85 6.85
C PRO A 419 8.28 19.22 8.32
N GLY A 420 8.48 20.50 8.70
CA GLY A 420 8.27 20.96 10.07
C GLY A 420 6.83 20.80 10.54
N ALA A 421 5.85 21.11 9.68
CA ALA A 421 4.43 20.93 9.99
C ALA A 421 4.10 19.44 10.19
N TYR A 422 4.62 18.58 9.31
CA TYR A 422 4.45 17.15 9.43
C TYR A 422 5.02 16.57 10.73
N TYR A 423 6.27 16.91 11.07
CA TYR A 423 6.90 16.41 12.30
C TYR A 423 6.21 16.92 13.56
N LEU A 424 5.74 18.18 13.58
CA LEU A 424 4.93 18.70 14.66
C LEU A 424 3.63 17.91 14.85
N ALA A 425 2.89 17.69 13.75
CA ALA A 425 1.64 16.94 13.77
C ALA A 425 1.88 15.45 14.15
N TYR A 426 2.97 14.85 13.67
CA TYR A 426 3.37 13.49 14.01
C TYR A 426 3.65 13.35 15.51
N LEU A 427 4.44 14.27 16.09
CA LEU A 427 4.73 14.29 17.51
C LEU A 427 3.45 14.47 18.33
N VAL A 428 2.58 15.41 17.94
CA VAL A 428 1.30 15.64 18.61
C VAL A 428 0.41 14.39 18.55
N ALA A 429 0.34 13.71 17.40
CA ALA A 429 -0.41 12.44 17.29
C ALA A 429 0.13 11.37 18.24
N VAL A 430 1.46 11.20 18.31
CA VAL A 430 2.12 10.26 19.24
C VAL A 430 1.79 10.59 20.68
N VAL A 431 1.97 11.86 21.09
CA VAL A 431 1.74 12.30 22.48
C VAL A 431 0.25 12.19 22.86
N ALA A 432 -0.65 12.62 21.98
CA ALA A 432 -2.09 12.52 22.21
C ALA A 432 -2.54 11.06 22.36
N ALA A 433 -2.11 10.18 21.44
CA ALA A 433 -2.41 8.75 21.53
C ALA A 433 -1.83 8.12 22.81
N PHE A 434 -0.61 8.51 23.20
CA PHE A 434 0.01 8.06 24.43
C PHE A 434 -0.83 8.46 25.65
N ILE A 435 -1.19 9.73 25.79
CA ILE A 435 -1.96 10.24 26.93
C ILE A 435 -3.33 9.56 26.98
N ILE A 436 -4.05 9.51 25.85
CA ILE A 436 -5.39 8.93 25.79
C ILE A 436 -5.34 7.43 26.12
N THR A 437 -4.40 6.68 25.53
CA THR A 437 -4.25 5.24 25.80
C THR A 437 -3.84 4.98 27.24
N TYR A 438 -2.93 5.77 27.79
CA TYR A 438 -2.50 5.66 29.18
C TYR A 438 -3.66 5.92 30.14
N ALA A 439 -4.48 6.92 29.89
CA ALA A 439 -5.66 7.23 30.70
C ALA A 439 -6.74 6.16 30.62
N VAL A 440 -7.15 5.79 29.40
CA VAL A 440 -8.24 4.82 29.15
C VAL A 440 -7.85 3.40 29.57
N GLY A 441 -6.62 2.97 29.29
CA GLY A 441 -6.13 1.62 29.57
C GLY A 441 -6.79 0.53 28.74
N VAL A 442 -6.54 -0.70 29.13
CA VAL A 442 -7.02 -1.93 28.48
C VAL A 442 -8.04 -2.63 29.38
N LYS A 443 -9.05 -3.30 28.82
CA LYS A 443 -9.93 -4.18 29.58
C LYS A 443 -9.14 -5.42 30.02
N GLU A 444 -9.33 -5.88 31.27
CA GLU A 444 -8.66 -7.06 31.81
C GLU A 444 -8.83 -8.29 30.89
N SER A 445 -10.06 -8.54 30.43
CA SER A 445 -10.37 -9.65 29.51
C SER A 445 -9.64 -9.59 28.17
N ALA A 446 -9.12 -8.44 27.75
CA ALA A 446 -8.34 -8.33 26.52
C ALA A 446 -6.85 -8.65 26.74
N LEU A 447 -6.38 -8.62 28.00
CA LEU A 447 -5.03 -9.02 28.35
C LEU A 447 -4.85 -10.54 28.33
N ASP A 448 -5.93 -11.30 28.48
CA ASP A 448 -5.89 -12.77 28.45
C ASP A 448 -5.32 -13.29 27.11
N ALA A 449 -5.60 -12.60 26.01
CA ALA A 449 -5.03 -12.91 24.69
C ALA A 449 -3.49 -12.78 24.60
N PHE A 450 -2.84 -12.25 25.63
CA PHE A 450 -1.40 -12.03 25.71
C PHE A 450 -0.73 -12.77 26.88
N ARG A 451 -1.52 -13.49 27.71
CA ARG A 451 -1.04 -14.25 28.88
C ARG A 451 -0.85 -15.72 28.58
N ASP A 452 -1.39 -16.22 27.42
CA ASP A 452 -1.30 -17.64 26.98
C ASP A 452 -0.07 -17.89 26.10
#